data_22301c6205eb1de9a8778c5ef01268e5
#
_entry.id   22301c6205eb1de9a8778c5ef01268e5
#
_cell.length_a   1.000
_cell.length_b   1.000
_cell.length_c   1.000
_cell.angle_alpha   90.00
_cell.angle_beta   90.00
_cell.angle_gamma   90.00
#
_symmetry.space_group_name_H-M   'P 1'
#
loop_
_entity.id
_entity.type
_entity.pdbx_description
1 polymer ?
#
loop_
_entity_poly.entity_id
_entity_poly.type
_entity_poly.pdbx_seq_one_letter_code
_entity_poly.pdbx_strand_id
1 'polypeptide(L)'
;MFENEPVSAFPNITEITFESISKKFLKVILLNAFFLFCVILMGLILADYFNLFEELNGHFKLSYGAFIVVFSSVILLNFLGFKKRKYAVREKDISYKSGIFFKKLTTVPFSRVQHIEIDEKPVSRLFGLASLSVY
;
A
#
# COMPACT_ATOMS: atom_id res chain seq x y z
N MET A 1 -29.81 -10.77 -39.06
CA MET A 1 -30.15 -11.45 -37.81
C MET A 1 -28.83 -11.75 -37.12
N PHE A 2 -28.50 -11.00 -36.08
CA PHE A 2 -27.26 -11.23 -35.36
C PHE A 2 -27.51 -12.37 -34.36
N GLU A 3 -26.92 -13.51 -34.64
CA GLU A 3 -26.94 -14.66 -33.74
C GLU A 3 -25.87 -14.39 -32.66
N ASN A 4 -26.31 -14.15 -31.43
CA ASN A 4 -25.41 -14.11 -30.28
C ASN A 4 -25.01 -15.56 -29.96
N GLU A 5 -23.79 -15.94 -30.30
CA GLU A 5 -23.20 -17.17 -29.81
C GLU A 5 -23.20 -17.17 -28.25
N PRO A 6 -23.70 -18.23 -27.62
CA PRO A 6 -23.67 -18.33 -26.17
C PRO A 6 -22.19 -18.31 -25.73
N VAL A 7 -21.85 -17.40 -24.81
CA VAL A 7 -20.53 -17.35 -24.20
C VAL A 7 -20.33 -18.63 -23.38
N SER A 8 -19.75 -19.64 -24.01
CA SER A 8 -19.63 -21.00 -23.47
C SER A 8 -18.48 -21.16 -22.47
N ALA A 9 -17.63 -20.14 -22.28
CA ALA A 9 -16.55 -20.19 -21.29
C ALA A 9 -16.18 -18.78 -20.80
N PHE A 10 -16.69 -18.40 -19.65
CA PHE A 10 -16.02 -17.37 -18.86
C PHE A 10 -14.68 -17.96 -18.40
N PRO A 11 -13.54 -17.25 -18.59
CA PRO A 11 -12.26 -17.70 -18.06
C PRO A 11 -12.43 -17.87 -16.54
N ASN A 12 -12.24 -19.08 -16.06
CA ASN A 12 -12.35 -19.40 -14.63
C ASN A 12 -11.34 -18.54 -13.87
N ILE A 13 -11.83 -17.66 -12.99
CA ILE A 13 -11.03 -16.78 -12.13
C ILE A 13 -10.12 -17.62 -11.22
N THR A 14 -10.42 -18.89 -11.04
CA THR A 14 -9.66 -19.87 -10.23
C THR A 14 -8.32 -20.29 -10.86
N GLU A 15 -8.13 -20.12 -12.17
CA GLU A 15 -6.90 -20.51 -12.88
C GLU A 15 -5.83 -19.39 -12.94
N ILE A 16 -6.10 -18.23 -12.33
CA ILE A 16 -5.15 -17.11 -12.36
C ILE A 16 -4.07 -17.34 -11.31
N THR A 17 -2.84 -17.54 -11.77
CA THR A 17 -1.67 -17.54 -10.90
C THR A 17 -1.31 -16.12 -10.49
N PHE A 18 -1.62 -15.75 -9.25
CA PHE A 18 -1.28 -14.45 -8.70
C PHE A 18 0.13 -14.45 -8.11
N GLU A 19 0.97 -13.56 -8.59
CA GLU A 19 2.29 -13.33 -8.03
C GLU A 19 2.22 -12.31 -6.88
N SER A 20 3.07 -12.51 -5.88
CA SER A 20 3.20 -11.57 -4.77
C SER A 20 4.11 -10.40 -5.15
N ILE A 21 3.79 -9.20 -4.66
CA ILE A 21 4.62 -8.01 -4.84
C ILE A 21 6.00 -8.24 -4.21
N SER A 22 7.04 -7.63 -4.80
CA SER A 22 8.42 -7.74 -4.34
C SER A 22 8.56 -7.47 -2.83
N LYS A 23 9.24 -8.35 -2.11
CA LYS A 23 9.54 -8.20 -0.68
C LYS A 23 10.33 -6.92 -0.37
N LYS A 24 11.08 -6.39 -1.35
CA LYS A 24 11.78 -5.10 -1.23
C LYS A 24 10.80 -3.94 -0.99
N PHE A 25 9.59 -4.01 -1.54
CA PHE A 25 8.56 -3.00 -1.32
C PHE A 25 8.11 -2.90 0.14
N LEU A 26 8.10 -4.02 0.87
CA LEU A 26 7.85 -4.00 2.31
C LEU A 26 8.91 -3.19 3.06
N LYS A 27 10.19 -3.31 2.68
CA LYS A 27 11.27 -2.50 3.28
C LYS A 27 11.06 -1.02 3.04
N VAL A 28 10.61 -0.63 1.85
CA VAL A 28 10.29 0.77 1.53
C VAL A 28 9.14 1.29 2.40
N ILE A 29 8.08 0.49 2.56
CA ILE A 29 6.94 0.86 3.43
C ILE A 29 7.41 1.07 4.87
N LEU A 30 8.19 0.13 5.41
CA LEU A 30 8.69 0.19 6.79
C LEU A 30 9.65 1.37 7.00
N LEU A 31 10.52 1.64 6.02
CA LEU A 31 11.45 2.77 6.10
C LEU A 31 10.71 4.12 6.09
N ASN A 32 9.72 4.27 5.21
CA ASN A 32 8.89 5.48 5.18
C ASN A 32 8.10 5.65 6.48
N ALA A 33 7.52 4.57 6.99
CA ALA A 33 6.83 4.58 8.27
C ALA A 33 7.78 4.98 9.41
N PHE A 34 8.98 4.39 9.46
CA PHE A 34 9.99 4.72 10.46
C PHE A 34 10.42 6.20 10.39
N PHE A 35 10.63 6.74 9.18
CA PHE A 35 10.96 8.14 9.01
C PHE A 35 9.84 9.04 9.53
N LEU A 36 8.59 8.75 9.18
CA LEU A 36 7.41 9.47 9.68
C LEU A 36 7.32 9.40 11.21
N PHE A 37 7.60 8.23 11.80
CA PHE A 37 7.66 8.03 13.25
C PHE A 37 8.68 8.97 13.90
N CYS A 38 9.90 9.01 13.37
CA CYS A 38 10.96 9.87 13.90
C CYS A 38 10.59 11.35 13.84
N VAL A 39 9.96 11.79 12.74
CA VAL A 39 9.54 13.20 12.57
C VAL A 39 8.47 13.57 13.60
N ILE A 40 7.45 12.73 13.77
CA ILE A 40 6.37 13.00 14.74
C ILE A 40 6.89 12.93 16.18
N LEU A 41 7.73 11.93 16.48
CA LEU A 41 8.34 11.79 17.82
C LEU A 41 9.22 13.01 18.16
N MET A 42 10.01 13.49 17.20
CA MET A 42 10.79 14.70 17.35
C MET A 42 9.90 15.91 17.64
N GLY A 43 8.78 16.05 16.92
CA GLY A 43 7.80 17.10 17.14
C GLY A 43 7.19 17.05 18.54
N LEU A 44 6.85 15.85 19.04
CA LEU A 44 6.34 15.67 20.41
C LEU A 44 7.38 16.06 21.48
N ILE A 45 8.65 15.65 21.30
CA ILE A 45 9.74 15.99 22.22
C ILE A 45 9.98 17.51 22.24
N LEU A 46 9.97 18.17 21.07
CA LEU A 46 10.12 19.61 20.99
C LEU A 46 8.93 20.34 21.66
N ALA A 47 7.73 19.87 21.45
CA ALA A 47 6.53 20.43 22.06
C ALA A 47 6.56 20.33 23.60
N ASP A 48 7.06 19.22 24.13
CA ASP A 48 7.27 19.01 25.56
C ASP A 48 8.39 19.93 26.09
N TYR A 49 9.52 20.01 25.38
CA TYR A 49 10.66 20.85 25.75
C TYR A 49 10.32 22.35 25.83
N PHE A 50 9.52 22.84 24.86
CA PHE A 50 9.09 24.23 24.83
C PHE A 50 7.83 24.52 25.66
N ASN A 51 7.30 23.54 26.39
CA ASN A 51 6.07 23.66 27.19
C ASN A 51 4.90 24.27 26.38
N LEU A 52 4.80 23.91 25.07
CA LEU A 52 3.79 24.48 24.18
C LEU A 52 2.35 24.20 24.64
N PHE A 53 2.16 23.22 25.50
CA PHE A 53 0.86 22.80 26.04
C PHE A 53 0.93 22.64 27.56
N GLU A 54 1.10 23.78 28.28
CA GLU A 54 1.24 23.79 29.74
C GLU A 54 0.09 23.07 30.47
N GLU A 55 -1.13 23.17 29.95
CA GLU A 55 -2.31 22.50 30.53
C GLU A 55 -2.25 20.98 30.41
N LEU A 56 -1.45 20.43 29.48
CA LEU A 56 -1.31 19.00 29.20
C LEU A 56 -0.09 18.35 29.86
N ASN A 57 0.73 19.10 30.59
CA ASN A 57 2.00 18.61 31.16
C ASN A 57 1.85 17.33 32.01
N GLY A 58 0.73 17.14 32.69
CA GLY A 58 0.42 15.89 33.40
C GLY A 58 0.09 14.69 32.52
N HIS A 59 -0.27 14.93 31.26
CA HIS A 59 -0.78 13.91 30.35
C HIS A 59 0.22 13.55 29.21
N PHE A 60 1.40 14.17 29.16
CA PHE A 60 2.39 13.88 28.13
C PHE A 60 2.79 12.40 28.09
N LYS A 61 2.94 11.74 29.24
CA LYS A 61 3.22 10.29 29.30
C LYS A 61 2.13 9.46 28.62
N LEU A 62 0.88 9.89 28.76
CA LEU A 62 -0.26 9.24 28.12
C LEU A 62 -0.24 9.46 26.60
N SER A 63 0.13 10.65 26.12
CA SER A 63 0.24 10.97 24.69
C SER A 63 1.34 10.15 24.00
N TYR A 64 2.49 9.97 24.64
CA TYR A 64 3.55 9.07 24.12
C TYR A 64 3.05 7.63 24.04
N GLY A 65 2.36 7.13 25.07
CA GLY A 65 1.77 5.79 25.07
C GLY A 65 0.75 5.61 23.93
N ALA A 66 -0.17 6.54 23.79
CA ALA A 66 -1.16 6.53 22.72
C ALA A 66 -0.51 6.56 21.34
N PHE A 67 0.50 7.40 21.15
CA PHE A 67 1.25 7.49 19.89
C PHE A 67 1.92 6.17 19.53
N ILE A 68 2.58 5.50 20.48
CA ILE A 68 3.23 4.20 20.22
C ILE A 68 2.19 3.15 19.82
N VAL A 69 1.05 3.10 20.48
CA VAL A 69 -0.03 2.15 20.18
C VAL A 69 -0.59 2.38 18.77
N VAL A 70 -0.92 3.63 18.44
CA VAL A 70 -1.44 3.99 17.11
C VAL A 70 -0.42 3.65 16.03
N PHE A 71 0.84 4.02 16.24
CA PHE A 71 1.89 3.78 15.26
C PHE A 71 2.16 2.29 15.05
N SER A 72 2.21 1.50 16.11
CA SER A 72 2.34 0.03 16.03
C SER A 72 1.19 -0.59 15.25
N SER A 73 -0.03 -0.10 15.45
CA SER A 73 -1.22 -0.53 14.73
C SER A 73 -1.11 -0.22 13.24
N VAL A 74 -0.63 0.97 12.87
CA VAL A 74 -0.40 1.37 11.47
C VAL A 74 0.63 0.47 10.80
N ILE A 75 1.76 0.17 11.47
CA ILE A 75 2.77 -0.76 10.94
C ILE A 75 2.16 -2.14 10.72
N LEU A 76 1.42 -2.67 11.69
CA LEU A 76 0.79 -3.98 11.59
C LEU A 76 -0.18 -4.05 10.41
N LEU A 77 -1.05 -3.04 10.24
CA LEU A 77 -1.98 -2.96 9.12
C LEU A 77 -1.25 -2.88 7.77
N ASN A 78 -0.17 -2.11 7.66
CA ASN A 78 0.64 -2.05 6.45
C ASN A 78 1.28 -3.41 6.12
N PHE A 79 1.79 -4.11 7.13
CA PHE A 79 2.39 -5.44 6.96
C PHE A 79 1.35 -6.48 6.51
N LEU A 80 0.17 -6.50 7.13
CA LEU A 80 -0.93 -7.38 6.75
C LEU A 80 -1.44 -7.04 5.35
N GLY A 81 -1.56 -5.73 5.04
CA GLY A 81 -1.98 -5.24 3.72
C GLY A 81 -1.01 -5.64 2.63
N PHE A 82 0.29 -5.57 2.89
CA PHE A 82 1.31 -5.99 1.94
C PHE A 82 1.15 -7.47 1.53
N LYS A 83 0.97 -8.37 2.49
CA LYS A 83 0.77 -9.80 2.23
C LYS A 83 -0.45 -10.12 1.37
N LYS A 84 -1.45 -9.23 1.36
CA LYS A 84 -2.69 -9.41 0.58
C LYS A 84 -2.63 -8.80 -0.82
N ARG A 85 -1.60 -8.01 -1.13
CA ARG A 85 -1.40 -7.41 -2.45
C ARG A 85 -0.76 -8.42 -3.38
N LYS A 86 -1.43 -8.69 -4.50
CA LYS A 86 -0.96 -9.62 -5.53
C LYS A 86 -1.30 -9.05 -6.90
N TYR A 87 -0.54 -9.43 -7.91
CA TYR A 87 -0.81 -9.08 -9.29
C TYR A 87 -0.73 -10.32 -10.19
N ALA A 88 -1.37 -10.26 -11.33
CA ALA A 88 -1.27 -11.26 -12.37
C ALA A 88 -1.24 -10.56 -13.73
N VAL A 89 -0.26 -10.89 -14.54
CA VAL A 89 -0.14 -10.42 -15.93
C VAL A 89 -0.48 -11.57 -16.84
N ARG A 90 -1.42 -11.34 -17.77
CA ARG A 90 -1.84 -12.30 -18.77
C ARG A 90 -1.61 -11.72 -20.16
N GLU A 91 -1.82 -12.50 -21.18
CA GLU A 91 -1.61 -12.07 -22.59
C GLU A 91 -2.46 -10.85 -22.99
N LYS A 92 -3.66 -10.69 -22.42
CA LYS A 92 -4.63 -9.66 -22.81
C LYS A 92 -4.99 -8.67 -21.70
N ASP A 93 -4.62 -8.93 -20.46
CA ASP A 93 -4.97 -8.10 -19.31
C ASP A 93 -3.95 -8.15 -18.18
N ILE A 94 -4.02 -7.14 -17.32
CA ILE A 94 -3.34 -7.11 -16.04
C ILE A 94 -4.39 -7.05 -14.92
N SER A 95 -4.25 -7.92 -13.93
CA SER A 95 -5.13 -7.98 -12.76
C SER A 95 -4.34 -7.65 -11.50
N TYR A 96 -4.90 -6.77 -10.67
CA TYR A 96 -4.33 -6.39 -9.38
C TYR A 96 -5.33 -6.67 -8.27
N LYS A 97 -4.88 -7.44 -7.28
CA LYS A 97 -5.67 -7.80 -6.10
C LYS A 97 -5.09 -7.14 -4.87
N SER A 98 -5.93 -6.44 -4.12
CA SER A 98 -5.55 -5.77 -2.87
C SER A 98 -6.68 -5.79 -1.86
N GLY A 99 -6.35 -5.43 -0.61
CA GLY A 99 -7.28 -5.21 0.48
C GLY A 99 -7.15 -6.21 1.63
N ILE A 100 -7.28 -5.69 2.85
CA ILE A 100 -7.27 -6.47 4.10
C ILE A 100 -8.70 -6.88 4.44
N PHE A 101 -9.58 -5.89 4.62
CA PHE A 101 -10.99 -6.06 4.97
C PHE A 101 -11.86 -6.21 3.73
N PHE A 102 -11.68 -5.30 2.76
CA PHE A 102 -12.40 -5.33 1.48
C PHE A 102 -11.46 -5.82 0.37
N LYS A 103 -11.74 -6.98 -0.17
CA LYS A 103 -10.98 -7.53 -1.30
C LYS A 103 -11.37 -6.78 -2.56
N LYS A 104 -10.42 -6.03 -3.14
CA LYS A 104 -10.58 -5.36 -4.43
C LYS A 104 -9.76 -6.10 -5.48
N LEU A 105 -10.41 -6.53 -6.54
CA LEU A 105 -9.78 -7.05 -7.75
C LEU A 105 -10.03 -6.05 -8.88
N THR A 106 -8.97 -5.50 -9.43
CA THR A 106 -9.04 -4.60 -10.58
C THR A 106 -8.37 -5.28 -11.75
N THR A 107 -9.09 -5.46 -12.84
CA THR A 107 -8.58 -6.03 -14.09
C THR A 107 -8.65 -4.98 -15.18
N VAL A 108 -7.53 -4.72 -15.85
CA VAL A 108 -7.42 -3.76 -16.94
C VAL A 108 -6.99 -4.51 -18.19
N PRO A 109 -7.84 -4.59 -19.23
CA PRO A 109 -7.46 -5.17 -20.51
C PRO A 109 -6.48 -4.25 -21.25
N PHE A 110 -5.46 -4.80 -21.87
CA PHE A 110 -4.44 -4.03 -22.59
C PHE A 110 -5.01 -3.18 -23.72
N SER A 111 -6.13 -3.59 -24.31
CA SER A 111 -6.83 -2.80 -25.34
C SER A 111 -7.40 -1.46 -24.84
N ARG A 112 -7.55 -1.28 -23.52
CA ARG A 112 -8.03 -0.04 -22.91
C ARG A 112 -6.94 0.82 -22.29
N VAL A 113 -5.70 0.34 -22.28
CA VAL A 113 -4.56 1.08 -21.75
C VAL A 113 -4.23 2.21 -22.74
N GLN A 114 -4.36 3.45 -22.28
CA GLN A 114 -4.06 4.64 -23.08
C GLN A 114 -2.62 5.11 -22.86
N HIS A 115 -2.16 5.09 -21.61
CA HIS A 115 -0.78 5.40 -21.28
C HIS A 115 -0.34 4.67 -20.00
N ILE A 116 0.96 4.53 -19.89
CA ILE A 116 1.63 3.89 -18.75
C ILE A 116 2.59 4.90 -18.17
N GLU A 117 2.55 5.06 -16.85
CA GLU A 117 3.46 5.91 -16.11
C GLU A 117 4.30 5.08 -15.17
N ILE A 118 5.60 5.33 -15.15
CA ILE A 118 6.54 4.67 -14.26
C ILE A 118 7.06 5.70 -13.26
N ASP A 119 6.64 5.55 -12.02
CA ASP A 119 7.05 6.43 -10.91
C ASP A 119 8.16 5.80 -10.09
N GLU A 120 9.29 6.48 -10.02
CA GLU A 120 10.40 6.14 -9.13
C GLU A 120 10.50 7.12 -7.97
N LYS A 121 9.85 6.79 -6.86
CA LYS A 121 9.98 7.59 -5.63
C LYS A 121 11.41 7.46 -5.07
N PRO A 122 11.98 8.52 -4.42
CA PRO A 122 13.37 8.53 -3.97
C PRO A 122 13.75 7.29 -3.15
N VAL A 123 12.92 6.91 -2.19
CA VAL A 123 13.17 5.73 -1.34
C VAL A 123 13.03 4.44 -2.14
N SER A 124 12.05 4.35 -3.04
CA SER A 124 11.84 3.17 -3.89
C SER A 124 13.03 2.94 -4.83
N ARG A 125 13.58 4.03 -5.37
CA ARG A 125 14.75 4.01 -6.25
C ARG A 125 16.00 3.42 -5.56
N LEU A 126 16.21 3.71 -4.27
CA LEU A 126 17.32 3.13 -3.49
C LEU A 126 17.24 1.60 -3.41
N PHE A 127 16.04 1.03 -3.53
CA PHE A 127 15.81 -0.43 -3.52
C PHE A 127 15.64 -1.01 -4.93
N GLY A 128 15.82 -0.19 -5.98
CA GLY A 128 15.61 -0.59 -7.38
C GLY A 128 14.15 -0.97 -7.66
N LEU A 129 13.19 -0.19 -7.14
CA LEU A 129 11.77 -0.38 -7.31
C LEU A 129 11.14 0.84 -7.98
N ALA A 130 10.23 0.57 -8.92
CA ALA A 130 9.35 1.55 -9.54
C ALA A 130 7.88 1.14 -9.35
N SER A 131 6.98 2.12 -9.38
CA SER A 131 5.54 1.91 -9.42
C SER A 131 5.06 2.04 -10.86
N LEU A 132 4.24 1.11 -11.30
CA LEU A 132 3.58 1.17 -12.60
C LEU A 132 2.13 1.63 -12.39
N SER A 133 1.78 2.77 -13.00
CA SER A 133 0.41 3.28 -13.10
C SER A 133 -0.09 3.08 -14.53
N VAL A 134 -1.29 2.56 -14.65
CA VAL A 134 -1.92 2.23 -15.94
C VAL A 134 -3.22 3.01 -16.04
N TYR A 135 -3.38 3.77 -17.13
CA TYR A 135 -4.52 4.64 -17.39
C TYR A 135 -5.20 4.30 -18.70
#